data_61246bbc529f4c67be838c9190ec4abd
#
_entry.id   61246bbc529f4c67be838c9190ec4abd
#
_cell.length_a   1.000
_cell.length_b   1.000
_cell.length_c   1.000
_cell.angle_alpha   90.00
_cell.angle_beta   90.00
_cell.angle_gamma   90.00
#
_symmetry.space_group_name_H-M   'P 1'
#
loop_
_entity.id
_entity.type
_entity.pdbx_description
1 polymer ?
#
loop_
_entity_poly.entity_id
_entity_poly.type
_entity_poly.pdbx_seq_one_letter_code
_entity_poly.pdbx_strand_id
1 'polypeptide(L)'
;MLDIVEMMSQWIDDERQVALATVVKTWGSAPRREGSKMGITKDMAMIGSVSGGCVEGAVVEEGVAGLKDGKPRLLKFGVADDTAWDVGLTCGGSIEVFVEPLNQTWWDTISAMAQKDEYAVTVTYIEGDNIGEKVLFDSKNEILYKTDGVTDALLSEMTSIAESTTKTGIITHNDTRIMVDVQASRPHLIIIGGVHVAIPLQNMARQVGFRVSIVDPRSAFASEERFPDVANIMHTYPDKALPELGLDRNTYLAVLTHDPKIDDKALTTALPANLPYVGVLSSSRTHKKRVARLQEAGITDEQIAQIRTPIGIEIGSGNPEEIALCILAEIVAVRNGVRDEVR
;
A
#
# COMPACT_ATOMS: atom_id res chain seq x y z
N MET A 1 -4.10 -6.26 2.19
CA MET A 1 -5.54 -6.61 2.18
C MET A 1 -6.00 -7.20 0.85
N LEU A 2 -5.70 -6.60 -0.30
CA LEU A 2 -6.16 -7.10 -1.62
C LEU A 2 -5.76 -8.56 -1.91
N ASP A 3 -4.66 -9.00 -1.35
CA ASP A 3 -4.14 -10.39 -1.46
C ASP A 3 -5.06 -11.47 -0.86
N ILE A 4 -6.00 -11.08 0.01
CA ILE A 4 -6.92 -12.01 0.67
C ILE A 4 -8.39 -11.77 0.30
N VAL A 5 -8.73 -10.63 -0.32
CA VAL A 5 -10.13 -10.21 -0.56
C VAL A 5 -10.88 -11.23 -1.40
N GLU A 6 -10.32 -11.66 -2.53
CA GLU A 6 -11.01 -12.56 -3.46
C GLU A 6 -11.38 -13.89 -2.80
N MET A 7 -10.43 -14.55 -2.14
CA MET A 7 -10.66 -15.83 -1.49
C MET A 7 -11.58 -15.72 -0.27
N MET A 8 -11.43 -14.65 0.52
CA MET A 8 -12.31 -14.43 1.68
C MET A 8 -13.74 -14.14 1.24
N SER A 9 -13.94 -13.33 0.18
CA SER A 9 -15.28 -13.09 -0.37
C SER A 9 -15.91 -14.39 -0.88
N GLN A 10 -15.15 -15.25 -1.56
CA GLN A 10 -15.63 -16.57 -1.98
C GLN A 10 -16.04 -17.44 -0.77
N TRP A 11 -15.26 -17.47 0.31
CA TRP A 11 -15.61 -18.21 1.52
C TRP A 11 -16.90 -17.70 2.17
N ILE A 12 -17.13 -16.39 2.15
CA ILE A 12 -18.33 -15.76 2.67
C ILE A 12 -19.54 -16.12 1.78
N ASP A 13 -19.38 -16.04 0.45
CA ASP A 13 -20.41 -16.43 -0.52
C ASP A 13 -20.78 -17.93 -0.39
N ASP A 14 -19.81 -18.77 -0.02
CA ASP A 14 -20.00 -20.20 0.29
C ASP A 14 -20.56 -20.43 1.72
N GLU A 15 -21.05 -19.37 2.40
CA GLU A 15 -21.61 -19.39 3.77
C GLU A 15 -20.63 -19.95 4.83
N ARG A 16 -19.32 -19.89 4.60
CA ARG A 16 -18.33 -20.32 5.57
C ARG A 16 -18.14 -19.29 6.67
N GLN A 17 -18.06 -19.76 7.91
CA GLN A 17 -17.64 -18.91 9.02
C GLN A 17 -16.15 -18.61 8.92
N VAL A 18 -15.79 -17.32 8.98
CA VAL A 18 -14.41 -16.82 8.85
C VAL A 18 -14.02 -16.04 10.09
N ALA A 19 -12.81 -16.26 10.59
CA ALA A 19 -12.13 -15.38 11.53
C ALA A 19 -11.07 -14.57 10.79
N LEU A 20 -10.84 -13.33 11.23
CA LEU A 20 -9.80 -12.45 10.73
C LEU A 20 -8.71 -12.30 11.78
N ALA A 21 -7.47 -12.58 11.39
CA ALA A 21 -6.28 -12.30 12.18
C ALA A 21 -5.58 -11.07 11.58
N THR A 22 -5.26 -10.06 12.40
CA THR A 22 -4.58 -8.83 12.00
C THR A 22 -3.32 -8.64 12.85
N VAL A 23 -2.17 -8.42 12.21
CA VAL A 23 -0.93 -8.02 12.90
C VAL A 23 -1.12 -6.61 13.44
N VAL A 24 -1.04 -6.46 14.76
CA VAL A 24 -1.27 -5.16 15.42
C VAL A 24 0.03 -4.51 15.91
N LYS A 25 1.05 -5.32 16.20
CA LYS A 25 2.37 -4.82 16.62
C LYS A 25 3.48 -5.78 16.20
N THR A 26 4.62 -5.20 15.82
CA THR A 26 5.83 -5.95 15.51
C THR A 26 7.06 -5.30 16.16
N TRP A 27 8.04 -6.14 16.52
CA TRP A 27 9.35 -5.67 16.99
C TRP A 27 10.46 -6.60 16.49
N GLY A 28 11.62 -6.02 16.13
CA GLY A 28 12.75 -6.76 15.60
C GLY A 28 12.54 -7.22 14.16
N SER A 29 13.10 -8.38 13.79
CA SER A 29 13.01 -8.94 12.43
C SER A 29 11.67 -9.64 12.21
N ALA A 30 10.58 -8.87 12.10
CA ALA A 30 9.28 -9.43 11.77
C ALA A 30 9.08 -9.44 10.25
N PRO A 31 8.71 -10.59 9.63
CA PRO A 31 8.57 -10.70 8.18
C PRO A 31 7.27 -10.06 7.64
N ARG A 32 6.33 -9.72 8.52
CA ARG A 32 5.06 -9.06 8.19
C ARG A 32 4.93 -7.75 8.95
N ARG A 33 4.32 -6.75 8.30
CA ARG A 33 4.09 -5.42 8.90
C ARG A 33 2.76 -5.37 9.63
N GLU A 34 2.61 -4.42 10.51
CA GLU A 34 1.33 -4.05 11.12
C GLU A 34 0.26 -3.80 10.05
N GLY A 35 -0.96 -4.25 10.29
CA GLY A 35 -2.04 -4.26 9.31
C GLY A 35 -2.07 -5.49 8.37
N SER A 36 -1.05 -6.36 8.37
CA SER A 36 -1.09 -7.63 7.64
C SER A 36 -2.20 -8.52 8.16
N LYS A 37 -2.91 -9.21 7.25
CA LYS A 37 -4.12 -9.96 7.58
C LYS A 37 -4.02 -11.41 7.15
N MET A 38 -4.76 -12.28 7.87
CA MET A 38 -4.96 -13.68 7.55
C MET A 38 -6.42 -14.06 7.82
N GLY A 39 -7.09 -14.60 6.81
CA GLY A 39 -8.42 -15.21 6.96
C GLY A 39 -8.29 -16.67 7.39
N ILE A 40 -9.19 -17.13 8.26
CA ILE A 40 -9.19 -18.48 8.85
C ILE A 40 -10.63 -19.01 8.84
N THR A 41 -10.83 -20.21 8.32
CA THR A 41 -12.15 -20.86 8.35
C THR A 41 -12.24 -21.88 9.49
N LYS A 42 -13.46 -22.29 9.83
CA LYS A 42 -13.71 -23.28 10.88
C LYS A 42 -13.05 -24.65 10.61
N ASP A 43 -12.85 -25.02 9.37
CA ASP A 43 -12.15 -26.24 8.93
C ASP A 43 -10.64 -26.00 8.73
N MET A 44 -10.09 -24.94 9.34
CA MET A 44 -8.66 -24.61 9.38
C MET A 44 -8.04 -24.23 8.02
N ALA A 45 -8.83 -23.94 6.97
CA ALA A 45 -8.28 -23.33 5.78
C ALA A 45 -7.85 -21.90 6.10
N MET A 46 -6.74 -21.44 5.51
CA MET A 46 -6.20 -20.09 5.73
C MET A 46 -5.80 -19.42 4.42
N ILE A 47 -5.90 -18.10 4.40
CA ILE A 47 -5.41 -17.22 3.31
C ILE A 47 -4.71 -16.01 3.90
N GLY A 48 -3.64 -15.53 3.27
CA GLY A 48 -2.79 -14.49 3.81
C GLY A 48 -1.77 -15.04 4.82
N SER A 49 -1.15 -14.16 5.60
CA SER A 49 -0.14 -14.55 6.60
C SER A 49 0.10 -13.43 7.60
N VAL A 50 0.43 -13.80 8.84
CA VAL A 50 0.76 -12.85 9.93
C VAL A 50 2.25 -12.88 10.29
N SER A 51 2.97 -13.99 10.05
CA SER A 51 4.38 -14.13 10.46
C SER A 51 5.30 -14.73 9.39
N GLY A 52 4.75 -15.20 8.27
CA GLY A 52 5.50 -15.92 7.24
C GLY A 52 5.78 -17.37 7.56
N GLY A 53 5.00 -18.00 8.47
CA GLY A 53 5.03 -19.44 8.77
C GLY A 53 5.35 -19.81 10.21
N CYS A 54 5.77 -18.86 11.06
CA CYS A 54 6.23 -19.18 12.41
C CYS A 54 5.09 -19.42 13.41
N VAL A 55 4.05 -18.58 13.39
CA VAL A 55 2.94 -18.61 14.38
C VAL A 55 1.57 -18.91 13.79
N GLU A 56 1.48 -19.11 12.48
CA GLU A 56 0.21 -19.33 11.77
C GLU A 56 -0.61 -20.46 12.38
N GLY A 57 0.02 -21.57 12.77
CA GLY A 57 -0.68 -22.71 13.40
C GLY A 57 -1.43 -22.31 14.66
N ALA A 58 -0.75 -21.62 15.59
CA ALA A 58 -1.36 -21.15 16.84
C ALA A 58 -2.47 -20.11 16.58
N VAL A 59 -2.27 -19.22 15.59
CA VAL A 59 -3.27 -18.22 15.21
C VAL A 59 -4.50 -18.89 14.58
N VAL A 60 -4.33 -19.96 13.80
CA VAL A 60 -5.45 -20.75 13.24
C VAL A 60 -6.26 -21.41 14.35
N GLU A 61 -5.61 -22.05 15.35
CA GLU A 61 -6.29 -22.67 16.49
C GLU A 61 -7.13 -21.64 17.26
N GLU A 62 -6.57 -20.47 17.55
CA GLU A 62 -7.29 -19.39 18.23
C GLU A 62 -8.39 -18.77 17.36
N GLY A 63 -8.21 -18.69 16.05
CA GLY A 63 -9.24 -18.30 15.10
C GLY A 63 -10.44 -19.24 15.14
N VAL A 64 -10.21 -20.55 15.09
CA VAL A 64 -11.26 -21.57 15.21
C VAL A 64 -11.96 -21.50 16.58
N ALA A 65 -11.20 -21.26 17.67
CA ALA A 65 -11.78 -21.06 19.00
C ALA A 65 -12.67 -19.80 19.04
N GLY A 66 -12.23 -18.70 18.44
CA GLY A 66 -13.00 -17.46 18.30
C GLY A 66 -14.30 -17.64 17.51
N LEU A 67 -14.30 -18.44 16.48
CA LEU A 67 -15.53 -18.81 15.74
C LEU A 67 -16.52 -19.63 16.58
N LYS A 68 -16.05 -20.39 17.57
CA LYS A 68 -16.92 -21.20 18.44
C LYS A 68 -17.59 -20.39 19.54
N ASP A 69 -16.85 -19.48 20.17
CA ASP A 69 -17.33 -18.72 21.34
C ASP A 69 -17.73 -17.27 21.02
N GLY A 70 -17.50 -16.82 19.79
CA GLY A 70 -17.83 -15.47 19.33
C GLY A 70 -16.95 -14.37 19.87
N LYS A 71 -15.79 -14.68 20.48
CA LYS A 71 -14.96 -13.70 21.20
C LYS A 71 -13.69 -13.35 20.45
N PRO A 72 -13.36 -12.04 20.33
CA PRO A 72 -12.06 -11.59 19.85
C PRO A 72 -10.96 -11.87 20.89
N ARG A 73 -9.69 -11.93 20.42
CA ARG A 73 -8.51 -12.21 21.23
C ARG A 73 -7.30 -11.45 20.75
N LEU A 74 -6.47 -10.98 21.68
CA LEU A 74 -5.15 -10.46 21.40
C LEU A 74 -4.09 -11.52 21.78
N LEU A 75 -3.38 -12.03 20.78
CA LEU A 75 -2.32 -13.02 20.92
C LEU A 75 -0.96 -12.32 20.91
N LYS A 76 -0.05 -12.74 21.80
CA LYS A 76 1.30 -12.19 21.92
C LYS A 76 2.32 -13.32 21.76
N PHE A 77 3.23 -13.16 20.79
CA PHE A 77 4.30 -14.11 20.50
C PHE A 77 5.65 -13.41 20.60
N GLY A 78 6.60 -13.96 21.37
CA GLY A 78 7.93 -13.35 21.55
C GLY A 78 8.85 -14.15 22.45
N VAL A 79 10.10 -13.72 22.59
CA VAL A 79 11.19 -14.44 23.26
C VAL A 79 11.07 -14.50 24.81
N ALA A 80 10.06 -13.87 25.44
CA ALA A 80 10.03 -13.60 26.87
C ALA A 80 9.10 -14.47 27.74
N ASP A 81 8.34 -15.43 27.16
CA ASP A 81 7.44 -16.31 27.94
C ASP A 81 7.95 -17.74 27.94
N ASP A 82 8.11 -18.34 29.14
CA ASP A 82 8.47 -19.76 29.34
C ASP A 82 7.46 -20.74 28.71
N THR A 83 6.27 -20.26 28.33
CA THR A 83 5.26 -20.99 27.55
C THR A 83 5.44 -20.82 26.03
N ALA A 84 6.29 -19.88 25.58
CA ALA A 84 6.55 -19.59 24.16
C ALA A 84 7.56 -20.55 23.50
N TRP A 85 8.07 -21.53 24.20
CA TRP A 85 9.00 -22.53 23.66
C TRP A 85 8.35 -23.46 22.62
N ASP A 86 7.04 -23.61 22.64
CA ASP A 86 6.32 -24.44 21.66
C ASP A 86 6.02 -23.71 20.35
N VAL A 87 6.09 -22.35 20.31
CA VAL A 87 5.84 -21.53 19.11
C VAL A 87 6.79 -20.33 19.06
N GLY A 88 8.10 -20.59 19.06
CA GLY A 88 9.12 -19.51 19.02
C GLY A 88 9.26 -18.88 17.65
N LEU A 89 9.30 -17.53 17.59
CA LEU A 89 9.78 -16.81 16.41
C LEU A 89 11.30 -17.07 16.28
N THR A 90 11.67 -17.96 15.37
CA THR A 90 13.09 -18.30 15.08
C THR A 90 13.92 -17.08 14.68
N CYS A 91 13.29 -15.93 14.36
CA CYS A 91 13.92 -14.70 13.94
C CYS A 91 14.24 -13.72 15.10
N GLY A 92 13.95 -14.07 16.36
CA GLY A 92 14.27 -13.24 17.54
C GLY A 92 13.45 -11.95 17.68
N GLY A 93 12.34 -11.80 16.95
CA GLY A 93 11.40 -10.70 17.07
C GLY A 93 10.19 -11.01 17.97
N SER A 94 9.30 -10.04 18.16
CA SER A 94 7.98 -10.26 18.75
C SER A 94 6.87 -9.78 17.81
N ILE A 95 5.71 -10.43 17.91
CA ILE A 95 4.53 -10.09 17.13
C ILE A 95 3.27 -10.21 18.00
N GLU A 96 2.37 -9.25 17.83
CA GLU A 96 1.04 -9.31 18.41
C GLU A 96 0.00 -9.39 17.32
N VAL A 97 -0.95 -10.30 17.47
CA VAL A 97 -1.99 -10.59 16.46
C VAL A 97 -3.36 -10.50 17.13
N PHE A 98 -4.21 -9.63 16.61
CA PHE A 98 -5.61 -9.57 17.02
C PHE A 98 -6.42 -10.51 16.15
N VAL A 99 -7.17 -11.44 16.78
CA VAL A 99 -7.98 -12.44 16.10
C VAL A 99 -9.44 -12.26 16.51
N GLU A 100 -10.33 -12.18 15.53
CA GLU A 100 -11.75 -11.95 15.78
C GLU A 100 -12.63 -12.71 14.78
N PRO A 101 -13.86 -13.10 15.15
CA PRO A 101 -14.87 -13.51 14.19
C PRO A 101 -15.11 -12.37 13.20
N LEU A 102 -15.13 -12.67 11.90
CA LEU A 102 -15.31 -11.66 10.87
C LEU A 102 -16.72 -11.09 10.92
N ASN A 103 -16.83 -9.77 11.01
CA ASN A 103 -18.09 -9.09 10.76
C ASN A 103 -18.28 -8.88 9.26
N GLN A 104 -19.29 -9.49 8.68
CA GLN A 104 -19.52 -9.48 7.24
C GLN A 104 -19.79 -8.06 6.72
N THR A 105 -20.62 -7.27 7.37
CA THR A 105 -20.97 -5.89 6.92
C THR A 105 -19.71 -5.00 6.88
N TRP A 106 -18.87 -5.09 7.90
CA TRP A 106 -17.59 -4.38 7.89
C TRP A 106 -16.67 -4.86 6.75
N TRP A 107 -16.60 -6.17 6.54
CA TRP A 107 -15.77 -6.76 5.48
C TRP A 107 -16.22 -6.33 4.10
N ASP A 108 -17.52 -6.39 3.81
CA ASP A 108 -18.09 -6.00 2.51
C ASP A 108 -17.80 -4.53 2.22
N THR A 109 -17.91 -3.66 3.24
CA THR A 109 -17.62 -2.24 3.11
C THR A 109 -16.13 -1.99 2.84
N ILE A 110 -15.23 -2.52 3.70
CA ILE A 110 -13.79 -2.26 3.58
C ILE A 110 -13.17 -2.93 2.34
N SER A 111 -13.66 -4.11 1.93
CA SER A 111 -13.18 -4.79 0.73
C SER A 111 -13.60 -4.06 -0.54
N ALA A 112 -14.82 -3.53 -0.60
CA ALA A 112 -15.28 -2.68 -1.71
C ALA A 112 -14.45 -1.41 -1.84
N MET A 113 -14.10 -0.76 -0.74
CA MET A 113 -13.19 0.41 -0.74
C MET A 113 -11.79 0.03 -1.21
N ALA A 114 -11.26 -1.14 -0.74
CA ALA A 114 -9.97 -1.64 -1.17
C ALA A 114 -9.90 -1.91 -2.68
N GLN A 115 -10.96 -2.49 -3.26
CA GLN A 115 -11.06 -2.74 -4.70
C GLN A 115 -11.12 -1.46 -5.51
N LYS A 116 -11.80 -0.41 -5.01
CA LYS A 116 -11.87 0.91 -5.64
C LYS A 116 -10.65 1.78 -5.38
N ASP A 117 -9.70 1.30 -4.57
CA ASP A 117 -8.50 2.03 -4.17
C ASP A 117 -8.80 3.29 -3.35
N GLU A 118 -9.87 3.23 -2.55
CA GLU A 118 -10.32 4.31 -1.69
C GLU A 118 -9.65 4.24 -0.31
N TYR A 119 -9.43 5.43 0.29
CA TYR A 119 -8.86 5.54 1.63
C TYR A 119 -9.90 5.20 2.70
N ALA A 120 -9.51 4.43 3.69
CA ALA A 120 -10.32 4.12 4.85
C ALA A 120 -9.49 3.97 6.12
N VAL A 121 -10.08 4.22 7.26
CA VAL A 121 -9.49 3.98 8.59
C VAL A 121 -10.43 3.16 9.42
N THR A 122 -9.96 2.00 9.92
CA THR A 122 -10.67 1.24 10.95
C THR A 122 -10.00 1.46 12.29
N VAL A 123 -10.76 1.94 13.27
CA VAL A 123 -10.34 2.05 14.67
C VAL A 123 -10.98 0.91 15.44
N THR A 124 -10.19 0.08 16.15
CA THR A 124 -10.68 -1.13 16.84
C THR A 124 -10.08 -1.21 18.24
N TYR A 125 -10.91 -1.39 19.26
CA TYR A 125 -10.45 -1.75 20.60
C TYR A 125 -9.92 -3.19 20.61
N ILE A 126 -8.66 -3.38 20.99
CA ILE A 126 -8.00 -4.70 20.99
C ILE A 126 -7.77 -5.29 22.38
N GLU A 127 -8.11 -4.53 23.43
CA GLU A 127 -8.04 -4.92 24.85
C GLU A 127 -9.18 -4.26 25.63
N GLY A 128 -9.43 -4.73 26.85
CA GLY A 128 -10.41 -4.16 27.79
C GLY A 128 -11.84 -4.62 27.53
N ASP A 129 -12.78 -3.94 28.21
CA ASP A 129 -14.21 -4.32 28.19
C ASP A 129 -14.86 -4.10 26.82
N ASN A 130 -14.29 -3.22 26.01
CA ASN A 130 -14.78 -2.88 24.66
C ASN A 130 -14.03 -3.65 23.56
N ILE A 131 -13.33 -4.74 23.89
CA ILE A 131 -12.57 -5.53 22.93
C ILE A 131 -13.45 -5.98 21.75
N GLY A 132 -13.01 -5.70 20.51
CA GLY A 132 -13.74 -6.00 19.28
C GLY A 132 -14.64 -4.86 18.78
N GLU A 133 -14.96 -3.86 19.63
CA GLU A 133 -15.70 -2.70 19.16
C GLU A 133 -14.88 -1.91 18.15
N LYS A 134 -15.51 -1.57 17.00
CA LYS A 134 -14.83 -0.92 15.89
C LYS A 134 -15.70 0.07 15.13
N VAL A 135 -15.03 1.06 14.55
CA VAL A 135 -15.62 2.03 13.61
C VAL A 135 -14.77 2.11 12.35
N LEU A 136 -15.41 2.16 11.20
CA LEU A 136 -14.80 2.38 9.89
C LEU A 136 -15.14 3.78 9.40
N PHE A 137 -14.15 4.54 9.02
CA PHE A 137 -14.24 5.90 8.49
C PHE A 137 -13.72 5.97 7.05
N ASP A 138 -14.28 6.89 6.27
CA ASP A 138 -13.75 7.26 4.96
C ASP A 138 -12.67 8.36 5.05
N SER A 139 -12.23 8.87 3.89
CA SER A 139 -11.22 9.94 3.79
C SER A 139 -11.69 11.31 4.33
N LYS A 140 -12.97 11.48 4.60
CA LYS A 140 -13.58 12.70 5.18
C LYS A 140 -13.94 12.53 6.65
N ASN A 141 -13.59 11.38 7.24
CA ASN A 141 -13.99 10.94 8.57
C ASN A 141 -15.50 10.73 8.72
N GLU A 142 -16.21 10.44 7.60
CA GLU A 142 -17.60 10.00 7.65
C GLU A 142 -17.63 8.52 8.08
N ILE A 143 -18.60 8.18 8.93
CA ILE A 143 -18.77 6.83 9.47
C ILE A 143 -19.42 5.94 8.40
N LEU A 144 -18.71 4.91 7.96
CA LEU A 144 -19.20 3.91 7.01
C LEU A 144 -19.76 2.67 7.70
N TYR A 145 -19.21 2.34 8.87
CA TYR A 145 -19.63 1.20 9.68
C TYR A 145 -19.26 1.43 11.14
N LYS A 146 -20.09 0.93 12.06
CA LYS A 146 -19.75 0.77 13.48
C LYS A 146 -20.41 -0.46 14.07
N THR A 147 -19.78 -1.09 15.07
CA THR A 147 -20.38 -2.15 15.87
C THR A 147 -21.44 -1.61 16.83
N ASP A 148 -22.37 -2.48 17.23
CA ASP A 148 -23.52 -2.09 18.05
C ASP A 148 -23.14 -1.63 19.47
N GLY A 149 -22.02 -2.11 20.02
CA GLY A 149 -21.52 -1.72 21.34
C GLY A 149 -20.85 -0.34 21.37
N VAL A 150 -20.64 0.32 20.23
CA VAL A 150 -20.04 1.66 20.17
C VAL A 150 -21.04 2.71 20.66
N THR A 151 -20.88 3.15 21.91
CA THR A 151 -21.61 4.26 22.51
C THR A 151 -21.17 5.61 21.93
N ASP A 152 -21.96 6.68 22.15
CA ASP A 152 -21.60 8.03 21.67
C ASP A 152 -20.26 8.53 22.25
N ALA A 153 -19.93 8.15 23.50
CA ALA A 153 -18.65 8.48 24.11
C ALA A 153 -17.47 7.78 23.41
N LEU A 154 -17.61 6.47 23.14
CA LEU A 154 -16.59 5.71 22.39
C LEU A 154 -16.47 6.22 20.95
N LEU A 155 -17.58 6.56 20.32
CA LEU A 155 -17.59 7.10 18.97
C LEU A 155 -16.81 8.42 18.88
N SER A 156 -17.03 9.34 19.81
CA SER A 156 -16.31 10.61 19.86
C SER A 156 -14.79 10.41 20.03
N GLU A 157 -14.39 9.46 20.87
CA GLU A 157 -12.97 9.09 21.06
C GLU A 157 -12.37 8.49 19.78
N MET A 158 -13.04 7.49 19.18
CA MET A 158 -12.56 6.82 17.97
C MET A 158 -12.48 7.77 16.77
N THR A 159 -13.40 8.73 16.67
CA THR A 159 -13.36 9.79 15.64
C THR A 159 -12.11 10.67 15.82
N SER A 160 -11.86 11.14 17.03
CA SER A 160 -10.65 11.95 17.32
C SER A 160 -9.34 11.20 17.02
N ILE A 161 -9.32 9.89 17.28
CA ILE A 161 -8.17 9.03 16.95
C ILE A 161 -8.01 8.92 15.43
N ALA A 162 -9.10 8.68 14.69
CA ALA A 162 -9.06 8.57 13.23
C ALA A 162 -8.55 9.87 12.57
N GLU A 163 -9.01 11.04 13.05
CA GLU A 163 -8.59 12.35 12.55
C GLU A 163 -7.10 12.65 12.78
N SER A 164 -6.55 12.17 13.89
CA SER A 164 -5.15 12.44 14.26
C SER A 164 -4.15 11.46 13.68
N THR A 165 -4.59 10.34 13.10
CA THR A 165 -3.73 9.22 12.73
C THR A 165 -3.67 9.02 11.22
N THR A 166 -2.46 8.92 10.67
CA THR A 166 -2.21 8.71 9.24
C THR A 166 -1.48 7.40 8.94
N LYS A 167 -1.20 6.59 9.97
CA LYS A 167 -0.43 5.34 9.85
C LYS A 167 -1.10 4.23 10.64
N THR A 168 -1.00 3.02 10.10
CA THR A 168 -1.37 1.80 10.83
C THR A 168 -0.50 1.61 12.06
N GLY A 169 -1.11 1.26 13.18
CA GLY A 169 -0.40 1.00 14.43
C GLY A 169 -1.32 0.98 15.65
N ILE A 170 -0.71 0.88 16.83
CA ILE A 170 -1.42 0.90 18.12
C ILE A 170 -1.32 2.28 18.75
N ILE A 171 -2.44 2.75 19.27
CA ILE A 171 -2.54 3.90 20.16
C ILE A 171 -2.97 3.40 21.53
N THR A 172 -2.39 3.95 22.59
CA THR A 172 -2.86 3.73 23.97
C THR A 172 -3.62 4.97 24.42
N HIS A 173 -4.88 4.77 24.77
CA HIS A 173 -5.75 5.82 25.30
C HIS A 173 -6.44 5.31 26.58
N ASN A 174 -6.36 6.06 27.69
CA ASN A 174 -6.92 5.69 28.99
C ASN A 174 -6.52 4.25 29.42
N ASP A 175 -5.24 3.90 29.28
CA ASP A 175 -4.66 2.58 29.57
C ASP A 175 -5.23 1.42 28.73
N THR A 176 -6.04 1.72 27.72
CA THR A 176 -6.59 0.74 26.77
C THR A 176 -5.89 0.86 25.42
N ARG A 177 -5.60 -0.28 24.80
CA ARG A 177 -4.94 -0.34 23.49
C ARG A 177 -5.96 -0.41 22.37
N ILE A 178 -5.76 0.45 21.40
CA ILE A 178 -6.62 0.63 20.24
C ILE A 178 -5.76 0.45 18.99
N MET A 179 -6.21 -0.39 18.09
CA MET A 179 -5.61 -0.55 16.76
C MET A 179 -6.22 0.47 15.81
N VAL A 180 -5.37 1.21 15.12
CA VAL A 180 -5.74 2.01 13.96
C VAL A 180 -5.20 1.31 12.72
N ASP A 181 -6.08 0.87 11.86
CA ASP A 181 -5.73 0.20 10.60
C ASP A 181 -6.07 1.12 9.42
N VAL A 182 -5.05 1.69 8.83
CA VAL A 182 -5.17 2.65 7.73
C VAL A 182 -5.05 1.90 6.41
N GLN A 183 -6.13 1.83 5.67
CA GLN A 183 -6.14 1.43 4.28
C GLN A 183 -5.87 2.67 3.41
N ALA A 184 -4.59 2.90 3.11
CA ALA A 184 -4.22 3.94 2.16
C ALA A 184 -4.53 3.50 0.72
N SER A 185 -4.90 4.46 -0.14
CA SER A 185 -4.95 4.20 -1.58
C SER A 185 -3.57 3.75 -2.09
N ARG A 186 -3.57 2.87 -3.09
CA ARG A 186 -2.31 2.36 -3.66
C ARG A 186 -1.51 3.51 -4.27
N PRO A 187 -0.18 3.54 -4.09
CA PRO A 187 0.65 4.52 -4.77
C PRO A 187 0.48 4.39 -6.29
N HIS A 188 0.39 5.51 -6.98
CA HIS A 188 0.15 5.56 -8.41
C HIS A 188 1.47 5.80 -9.15
N LEU A 189 1.94 4.81 -9.89
CA LEU A 189 3.07 4.98 -10.81
C LEU A 189 2.53 5.34 -12.20
N ILE A 190 2.81 6.55 -12.65
CA ILE A 190 2.53 6.99 -14.01
C ILE A 190 3.82 6.87 -14.83
N ILE A 191 3.76 6.09 -15.90
CA ILE A 191 4.88 5.86 -16.81
C ILE A 191 4.62 6.64 -18.10
N ILE A 192 5.47 7.61 -18.39
CA ILE A 192 5.44 8.35 -19.65
C ILE A 192 6.32 7.63 -20.67
N GLY A 193 5.65 7.03 -21.66
CA GLY A 193 6.29 6.27 -22.73
C GLY A 193 6.11 4.76 -22.56
N GLY A 194 5.34 4.15 -23.50
CA GLY A 194 5.15 2.71 -23.60
C GLY A 194 6.36 2.00 -24.24
N VAL A 195 7.58 2.42 -23.90
CA VAL A 195 8.84 1.84 -24.42
C VAL A 195 9.13 0.47 -23.82
N HIS A 196 10.18 -0.21 -24.27
CA HIS A 196 10.45 -1.60 -23.89
C HIS A 196 10.65 -1.76 -22.37
N VAL A 197 11.36 -0.83 -21.72
CA VAL A 197 11.56 -0.82 -20.25
C VAL A 197 10.25 -0.67 -19.46
N ALA A 198 9.23 -0.05 -20.04
CA ALA A 198 7.95 0.14 -19.35
C ALA A 198 7.21 -1.19 -19.09
N ILE A 199 7.43 -2.21 -19.92
CA ILE A 199 6.78 -3.53 -19.78
C ILE A 199 7.21 -4.24 -18.48
N PRO A 200 8.50 -4.54 -18.25
CA PRO A 200 8.92 -5.13 -17.00
C PRO A 200 8.69 -4.20 -15.79
N LEU A 201 8.83 -2.88 -15.95
CA LEU A 201 8.60 -1.93 -14.88
C LEU A 201 7.15 -1.99 -14.35
N GLN A 202 6.14 -1.95 -15.23
CA GLN A 202 4.74 -2.04 -14.83
C GLN A 202 4.42 -3.38 -14.15
N ASN A 203 4.96 -4.49 -14.67
CA ASN A 203 4.74 -5.82 -14.09
C ASN A 203 5.25 -5.91 -12.66
N MET A 204 6.50 -5.52 -12.43
CA MET A 204 7.10 -5.53 -11.10
C MET A 204 6.46 -4.51 -10.15
N ALA A 205 6.13 -3.31 -10.63
CA ALA A 205 5.50 -2.27 -9.82
C ALA A 205 4.14 -2.72 -9.28
N ARG A 206 3.33 -3.42 -10.08
CA ARG A 206 2.05 -3.99 -9.64
C ARG A 206 2.23 -5.04 -8.56
N GLN A 207 3.25 -5.91 -8.67
CA GLN A 207 3.57 -6.94 -7.66
C GLN A 207 3.94 -6.32 -6.29
N VAL A 208 4.55 -5.13 -6.29
CA VAL A 208 4.87 -4.41 -5.05
C VAL A 208 3.79 -3.38 -4.65
N GLY A 209 2.59 -3.47 -5.24
CA GLY A 209 1.39 -2.79 -4.80
C GLY A 209 1.13 -1.41 -5.42
N PHE A 210 1.78 -1.04 -6.53
CA PHE A 210 1.44 0.18 -7.27
C PHE A 210 0.23 -0.03 -8.19
N ARG A 211 -0.63 1.00 -8.27
CA ARG A 211 -1.50 1.21 -9.42
C ARG A 211 -0.65 1.82 -10.53
N VAL A 212 -0.73 1.29 -11.75
CA VAL A 212 0.11 1.75 -12.87
C VAL A 212 -0.75 2.31 -13.99
N SER A 213 -0.34 3.46 -14.56
CA SER A 213 -0.90 4.02 -15.78
C SER A 213 0.20 4.29 -16.80
N ILE A 214 -0.10 4.05 -18.09
CA ILE A 214 0.80 4.32 -19.23
C ILE A 214 0.27 5.51 -19.99
N VAL A 215 1.13 6.47 -20.27
CA VAL A 215 0.82 7.65 -21.08
C VAL A 215 1.79 7.71 -22.27
N ASP A 216 1.30 7.54 -23.49
CA ASP A 216 2.08 7.70 -24.71
C ASP A 216 1.16 8.12 -25.87
N PRO A 217 1.39 9.27 -26.52
CA PRO A 217 0.56 9.71 -27.65
C PRO A 217 0.68 8.79 -28.87
N ARG A 218 1.68 7.91 -28.90
CA ARG A 218 1.91 6.95 -29.98
C ARG A 218 1.21 5.64 -29.65
N SER A 219 0.02 5.40 -30.22
CA SER A 219 -0.83 4.23 -29.92
C SER A 219 -0.13 2.88 -30.08
N ALA A 220 0.81 2.74 -31.02
CA ALA A 220 1.58 1.52 -31.20
C ALA A 220 2.51 1.18 -30.02
N PHE A 221 2.89 2.17 -29.21
CA PHE A 221 3.72 1.98 -28.03
C PHE A 221 2.90 1.64 -26.79
N ALA A 222 1.70 2.17 -26.65
CA ALA A 222 0.82 2.00 -25.48
C ALA A 222 -0.45 1.24 -25.90
N SER A 223 -0.34 -0.05 -26.20
CA SER A 223 -1.49 -0.90 -26.55
C SER A 223 -1.90 -1.81 -25.39
N GLU A 224 -3.17 -2.20 -25.34
CA GLU A 224 -3.69 -3.17 -24.35
C GLU A 224 -2.96 -4.52 -24.42
N GLU A 225 -2.53 -4.94 -25.62
CA GLU A 225 -1.76 -6.16 -25.80
C GLU A 225 -0.40 -6.11 -25.08
N ARG A 226 0.24 -4.93 -25.06
CA ARG A 226 1.54 -4.73 -24.38
C ARG A 226 1.39 -4.45 -22.89
N PHE A 227 0.26 -3.91 -22.47
CA PHE A 227 -0.02 -3.48 -21.09
C PHE A 227 -1.41 -3.94 -20.64
N PRO A 228 -1.68 -5.27 -20.60
CA PRO A 228 -3.04 -5.79 -20.41
C PRO A 228 -3.64 -5.50 -19.02
N ASP A 229 -2.79 -5.25 -18.04
CA ASP A 229 -3.21 -5.22 -16.63
C ASP A 229 -2.99 -3.86 -15.95
N VAL A 230 -2.73 -2.79 -16.70
CA VAL A 230 -2.58 -1.45 -16.12
C VAL A 230 -3.94 -0.79 -15.85
N ALA A 231 -3.97 0.14 -14.92
CA ALA A 231 -5.20 0.82 -14.56
C ALA A 231 -5.73 1.73 -15.68
N ASN A 232 -4.81 2.39 -16.40
CA ASN A 232 -5.16 3.25 -17.52
C ASN A 232 -4.09 3.22 -18.61
N ILE A 233 -4.54 3.29 -19.87
CA ILE A 233 -3.70 3.56 -21.05
C ILE A 233 -4.23 4.85 -21.68
N MET A 234 -3.38 5.88 -21.74
CA MET A 234 -3.75 7.20 -22.25
C MET A 234 -3.02 7.49 -23.54
N HIS A 235 -3.74 7.49 -24.68
CA HIS A 235 -3.21 7.79 -26.01
C HIS A 235 -3.19 9.30 -26.30
N THR A 236 -2.65 10.07 -25.36
CA THR A 236 -2.60 11.52 -25.47
C THR A 236 -1.29 12.07 -24.92
N TYR A 237 -1.02 13.35 -25.16
CA TYR A 237 0.15 14.00 -24.59
C TYR A 237 0.04 14.16 -23.07
N PRO A 238 1.18 14.12 -22.34
CA PRO A 238 1.19 14.16 -20.88
C PRO A 238 0.53 15.41 -20.27
N ASP A 239 0.62 16.58 -20.93
CA ASP A 239 -0.01 17.82 -20.49
C ASP A 239 -1.55 17.73 -20.40
N LYS A 240 -2.16 16.78 -21.10
CA LYS A 240 -3.60 16.46 -21.01
C LYS A 240 -3.88 15.27 -20.08
N ALA A 241 -3.07 14.21 -20.20
CA ALA A 241 -3.26 12.99 -19.43
C ALA A 241 -3.03 13.18 -17.93
N LEU A 242 -1.98 13.90 -17.51
CA LEU A 242 -1.62 14.02 -16.10
C LEU A 242 -2.68 14.74 -15.24
N PRO A 243 -3.29 15.85 -15.70
CA PRO A 243 -4.42 16.44 -14.97
C PRO A 243 -5.64 15.53 -14.85
N GLU A 244 -5.92 14.73 -15.89
CA GLU A 244 -7.04 13.77 -15.88
C GLU A 244 -6.80 12.58 -14.94
N LEU A 245 -5.56 12.09 -14.87
CA LEU A 245 -5.16 11.02 -13.95
C LEU A 245 -5.11 11.46 -12.49
N GLY A 246 -4.99 12.78 -12.25
CA GLY A 246 -4.79 13.38 -10.95
C GLY A 246 -3.35 13.23 -10.46
N LEU A 247 -2.78 14.32 -9.95
CA LEU A 247 -1.44 14.36 -9.39
C LEU A 247 -1.53 14.70 -7.90
N ASP A 248 -1.06 13.82 -7.06
CA ASP A 248 -1.08 13.98 -5.61
C ASP A 248 0.21 13.49 -4.93
N ARG A 249 0.23 13.53 -3.61
CA ARG A 249 1.37 13.06 -2.79
C ARG A 249 1.62 11.55 -2.84
N ASN A 250 0.75 10.80 -3.51
CA ASN A 250 0.86 9.36 -3.69
C ASN A 250 1.22 8.99 -5.14
N THR A 251 1.52 9.99 -5.97
CA THR A 251 1.86 9.85 -7.40
C THR A 251 3.37 9.85 -7.62
N TYR A 252 3.85 8.86 -8.36
CA TYR A 252 5.24 8.66 -8.76
C TYR A 252 5.31 8.71 -10.28
N LEU A 253 6.25 9.47 -10.85
CA LEU A 253 6.37 9.67 -12.28
C LEU A 253 7.70 9.11 -12.82
N ALA A 254 7.62 8.25 -13.83
CA ALA A 254 8.76 7.75 -14.58
C ALA A 254 8.66 8.17 -16.06
N VAL A 255 9.59 9.01 -16.52
CA VAL A 255 9.65 9.53 -17.90
C VAL A 255 10.70 8.77 -18.69
N LEU A 256 10.27 7.97 -19.68
CA LEU A 256 11.10 6.98 -20.36
C LEU A 256 11.25 7.18 -21.88
N THR A 257 10.63 8.23 -22.48
CA THR A 257 10.53 8.31 -23.96
C THR A 257 11.78 8.80 -24.67
N HIS A 258 12.60 9.64 -24.07
CA HIS A 258 13.69 10.43 -24.67
C HIS A 258 13.24 11.46 -25.73
N ASP A 259 11.95 11.62 -25.98
CA ASP A 259 11.41 12.61 -26.92
C ASP A 259 11.09 13.93 -26.17
N PRO A 260 11.80 15.04 -26.45
CA PRO A 260 11.53 16.31 -25.77
C PRO A 260 10.08 16.79 -25.90
N LYS A 261 9.40 16.45 -27.01
CA LYS A 261 8.00 16.85 -27.23
C LYS A 261 7.03 16.16 -26.26
N ILE A 262 7.42 15.03 -25.73
CA ILE A 262 6.64 14.25 -24.75
C ILE A 262 7.18 14.53 -23.34
N ASP A 263 8.52 14.38 -23.16
CA ASP A 263 9.18 14.52 -21.86
C ASP A 263 9.00 15.91 -21.26
N ASP A 264 9.19 16.98 -22.05
CA ASP A 264 9.10 18.34 -21.52
C ASP A 264 7.65 18.69 -21.09
N LYS A 265 6.64 18.20 -21.83
CA LYS A 265 5.22 18.35 -21.44
C LYS A 265 4.89 17.61 -20.15
N ALA A 266 5.44 16.40 -19.97
CA ALA A 266 5.28 15.66 -18.74
C ALA A 266 5.87 16.42 -17.54
N LEU A 267 7.10 16.91 -17.69
CA LEU A 267 7.83 17.58 -16.63
C LEU A 267 7.26 18.95 -16.28
N THR A 268 6.88 19.74 -17.28
CA THR A 268 6.25 21.07 -17.03
C THR A 268 4.91 20.97 -16.32
N THR A 269 4.18 19.84 -16.51
CA THR A 269 2.91 19.57 -15.82
C THR A 269 3.14 19.00 -14.42
N ALA A 270 4.10 18.08 -14.26
CA ALA A 270 4.26 17.33 -13.02
C ALA A 270 5.09 18.05 -11.94
N LEU A 271 6.13 18.80 -12.33
CA LEU A 271 7.04 19.44 -11.38
C LEU A 271 6.36 20.45 -10.44
N PRO A 272 5.39 21.29 -10.91
CA PRO A 272 4.64 22.17 -10.01
C PRO A 272 3.78 21.42 -8.96
N ALA A 273 3.43 20.15 -9.19
CA ALA A 273 2.62 19.36 -8.26
C ALA A 273 3.41 18.82 -7.06
N ASN A 274 4.74 18.98 -7.03
CA ASN A 274 5.62 18.53 -5.94
C ASN A 274 5.43 17.06 -5.58
N LEU A 275 5.54 16.20 -6.58
CA LEU A 275 5.40 14.74 -6.43
C LEU A 275 6.54 14.15 -5.58
N PRO A 276 6.32 13.03 -4.87
CA PRO A 276 7.36 12.35 -4.11
C PRO A 276 8.52 11.84 -4.99
N TYR A 277 8.23 11.54 -6.26
CA TYR A 277 9.23 11.04 -7.20
C TYR A 277 8.95 11.50 -8.63
N VAL A 278 9.98 12.06 -9.28
CA VAL A 278 10.00 12.35 -10.71
C VAL A 278 11.33 11.85 -11.27
N GLY A 279 11.31 10.68 -11.90
CA GLY A 279 12.49 10.08 -12.51
C GLY A 279 12.50 10.23 -14.03
N VAL A 280 13.67 10.45 -14.61
CA VAL A 280 13.82 10.63 -16.06
C VAL A 280 14.95 9.79 -16.62
N LEU A 281 14.63 8.95 -17.60
CA LEU A 281 15.60 8.15 -18.32
C LEU A 281 16.39 9.04 -19.29
N SER A 282 17.59 9.48 -18.91
CA SER A 282 18.44 10.27 -19.78
C SER A 282 19.90 10.29 -19.33
N SER A 283 20.81 10.57 -20.28
CA SER A 283 22.21 10.88 -19.96
C SER A 283 22.36 12.28 -19.36
N SER A 284 23.44 12.50 -18.60
CA SER A 284 23.78 13.81 -18.05
C SER A 284 23.85 14.92 -19.11
N ARG A 285 24.32 14.58 -20.33
CA ARG A 285 24.38 15.53 -21.45
C ARG A 285 22.99 15.95 -21.92
N THR A 286 22.07 14.99 -22.03
CA THR A 286 20.66 15.25 -22.44
C THR A 286 19.93 16.05 -21.37
N HIS A 287 20.22 15.74 -20.09
CA HIS A 287 19.64 16.46 -18.97
C HIS A 287 19.98 17.96 -18.97
N LYS A 288 21.25 18.33 -19.22
CA LYS A 288 21.65 19.75 -19.31
C LYS A 288 20.83 20.54 -20.34
N LYS A 289 20.55 19.94 -21.51
CA LYS A 289 19.70 20.56 -22.53
C LYS A 289 18.23 20.68 -22.09
N ARG A 290 17.75 19.68 -21.35
CA ARG A 290 16.39 19.68 -20.77
C ARG A 290 16.23 20.81 -19.76
N VAL A 291 17.20 20.99 -18.86
CA VAL A 291 17.18 22.08 -17.85
C VAL A 291 16.92 23.44 -18.52
N ALA A 292 17.66 23.78 -19.57
CA ALA A 292 17.45 25.04 -20.28
C ALA A 292 16.01 25.20 -20.81
N ARG A 293 15.44 24.16 -21.42
CA ARG A 293 14.06 24.22 -21.93
C ARG A 293 13.00 24.31 -20.82
N LEU A 294 13.23 23.64 -19.67
CA LEU A 294 12.33 23.73 -18.51
C LEU A 294 12.36 25.13 -17.89
N GLN A 295 13.54 25.75 -17.79
CA GLN A 295 13.69 27.14 -17.33
C GLN A 295 13.00 28.11 -18.28
N GLU A 296 13.15 27.94 -19.61
CA GLU A 296 12.41 28.71 -20.62
C GLU A 296 10.90 28.56 -20.51
N ALA A 297 10.43 27.39 -20.05
CA ALA A 297 9.02 27.12 -19.78
C ALA A 297 8.54 27.63 -18.40
N GLY A 298 9.39 28.29 -17.62
CA GLY A 298 9.04 28.89 -16.32
C GLY A 298 9.13 27.95 -15.12
N ILE A 299 9.76 26.78 -15.25
CA ILE A 299 10.01 25.87 -14.13
C ILE A 299 11.21 26.37 -13.31
N THR A 300 11.06 26.46 -11.99
CA THR A 300 12.11 26.98 -11.11
C THR A 300 13.24 25.98 -10.89
N ASP A 301 14.42 26.45 -10.47
CA ASP A 301 15.57 25.59 -10.19
C ASP A 301 15.28 24.58 -9.07
N GLU A 302 14.48 24.97 -8.06
CA GLU A 302 14.04 24.08 -6.97
C GLU A 302 13.14 22.96 -7.50
N GLN A 303 12.26 23.26 -8.44
CA GLN A 303 11.42 22.24 -9.09
C GLN A 303 12.25 21.30 -9.97
N ILE A 304 13.21 21.86 -10.73
CA ILE A 304 14.13 21.07 -11.57
C ILE A 304 15.01 20.14 -10.72
N ALA A 305 15.43 20.58 -9.54
CA ALA A 305 16.23 19.79 -8.61
C ALA A 305 15.50 18.55 -8.08
N GLN A 306 14.16 18.47 -8.21
CA GLN A 306 13.39 17.27 -7.86
C GLN A 306 13.58 16.12 -8.86
N ILE A 307 14.07 16.42 -10.07
CA ILE A 307 14.26 15.41 -11.12
C ILE A 307 15.40 14.46 -10.76
N ARG A 308 15.08 13.16 -10.68
CA ARG A 308 16.07 12.10 -10.54
C ARG A 308 16.54 11.64 -11.92
N THR A 309 17.80 11.88 -12.21
CA THR A 309 18.43 11.52 -13.49
C THR A 309 19.93 11.28 -13.33
N PRO A 310 20.50 10.19 -13.86
CA PRO A 310 19.78 9.08 -14.50
C PRO A 310 18.75 8.45 -13.56
N ILE A 311 17.62 7.96 -14.10
CA ILE A 311 16.60 7.28 -13.32
C ILE A 311 17.08 5.93 -12.82
N GLY A 312 16.76 5.58 -11.57
CA GLY A 312 17.09 4.28 -10.97
C GLY A 312 18.43 4.27 -10.24
N ILE A 313 18.64 3.23 -9.45
CA ILE A 313 19.90 2.99 -8.74
C ILE A 313 20.96 2.40 -9.69
N GLU A 314 22.23 2.76 -9.50
CA GLU A 314 23.33 2.29 -10.34
C GLU A 314 23.85 0.92 -9.84
N ILE A 315 23.57 -0.13 -10.61
CA ILE A 315 24.04 -1.49 -10.33
C ILE A 315 24.71 -2.15 -11.54
N GLY A 316 25.01 -1.37 -12.60
CA GLY A 316 25.60 -1.91 -13.84
C GLY A 316 24.56 -2.57 -14.75
N SER A 317 23.28 -2.11 -14.73
CA SER A 317 22.20 -2.66 -15.53
C SER A 317 22.45 -2.55 -17.04
N GLY A 318 22.16 -3.62 -17.79
CA GLY A 318 22.44 -3.71 -19.23
C GLY A 318 21.25 -4.06 -20.12
N ASN A 319 20.15 -4.54 -19.54
CA ASN A 319 18.94 -4.93 -20.28
C ASN A 319 17.69 -4.22 -19.73
N PRO A 320 16.56 -4.22 -20.45
CA PRO A 320 15.36 -3.54 -20.02
C PRO A 320 14.79 -3.99 -18.67
N GLU A 321 14.91 -5.26 -18.34
CA GLU A 321 14.44 -5.85 -17.09
C GLU A 321 15.27 -5.35 -15.90
N GLU A 322 16.59 -5.31 -16.04
CA GLU A 322 17.49 -4.78 -15.00
C GLU A 322 17.31 -3.26 -14.81
N ILE A 323 17.14 -2.50 -15.91
CA ILE A 323 16.84 -1.07 -15.84
C ILE A 323 15.51 -0.83 -15.10
N ALA A 324 14.48 -1.62 -15.41
CA ALA A 324 13.19 -1.54 -14.74
C ALA A 324 13.30 -1.87 -13.24
N LEU A 325 14.11 -2.87 -12.88
CA LEU A 325 14.42 -3.21 -11.48
C LEU A 325 15.08 -2.04 -10.75
N CYS A 326 16.08 -1.41 -11.37
CA CYS A 326 16.78 -0.25 -10.81
C CYS A 326 15.83 0.93 -10.57
N ILE A 327 14.94 1.22 -11.53
CA ILE A 327 13.94 2.27 -11.42
C ILE A 327 12.97 1.97 -10.27
N LEU A 328 12.45 0.74 -10.21
CA LEU A 328 11.52 0.36 -9.17
C LEU A 328 12.15 0.36 -7.79
N ALA A 329 13.40 -0.08 -7.66
CA ALA A 329 14.14 -0.06 -6.41
C ALA A 329 14.30 1.38 -5.88
N GLU A 330 14.63 2.36 -6.74
CA GLU A 330 14.70 3.77 -6.37
C GLU A 330 13.33 4.31 -5.94
N ILE A 331 12.26 3.99 -6.68
CA ILE A 331 10.88 4.39 -6.34
C ILE A 331 10.47 3.83 -4.97
N VAL A 332 10.75 2.55 -4.72
CA VAL A 332 10.44 1.90 -3.44
C VAL A 332 11.25 2.50 -2.28
N ALA A 333 12.53 2.83 -2.51
CA ALA A 333 13.35 3.51 -1.51
C ALA A 333 12.75 4.88 -1.14
N VAL A 334 12.33 5.68 -2.13
CA VAL A 334 11.65 6.96 -1.90
C VAL A 334 10.35 6.77 -1.13
N ARG A 335 9.52 5.79 -1.52
CA ARG A 335 8.25 5.47 -0.82
C ARG A 335 8.47 5.12 0.65
N ASN A 336 9.57 4.43 0.95
CA ASN A 336 9.91 4.00 2.30
C ASN A 336 10.72 5.04 3.10
N GLY A 337 10.98 6.24 2.54
CA GLY A 337 11.70 7.32 3.21
C GLY A 337 13.23 7.18 3.21
N VAL A 338 13.79 6.26 2.43
CA VAL A 338 15.25 5.98 2.31
C VAL A 338 15.81 6.77 1.12
N ARG A 339 15.62 8.10 1.14
CA ARG A 339 15.83 8.95 -0.06
C ARG A 339 17.29 9.08 -0.52
N ASP A 340 18.24 9.16 0.41
CA ASP A 340 19.61 9.63 0.15
C ASP A 340 20.69 8.55 0.30
N GLU A 341 20.32 7.35 0.73
CA GLU A 341 21.23 6.25 1.00
C GLU A 341 21.40 5.30 -0.20
N VAL A 342 20.61 5.49 -1.26
CA VAL A 342 20.51 4.57 -2.41
C VAL A 342 20.83 5.31 -3.72
N ARG A 343 22.08 5.75 -3.87
CA ARG A 343 22.63 6.28 -5.14
C ARG A 343 24.00 5.69 -5.45
#